data_a6181f8748ab46db0f4752713874e1a0
#
_entry.id   a6181f8748ab46db0f4752713874e1a0
#
_cell.length_a   1.000
_cell.length_b   1.000
_cell.length_c   1.000
_cell.angle_alpha   90.00
_cell.angle_beta   90.00
_cell.angle_gamma   90.00
#
_symmetry.space_group_name_H-M   'P 1'
#
loop_
_entity.id
_entity.type
_entity.pdbx_description
1 polymer ?
#
loop_
_entity_poly.entity_id
_entity_poly.type
_entity_poly.pdbx_seq_one_letter_code
_entity_poly.pdbx_strand_id
1 'polypeptide(L)'
;MAKISVIGSGGWGIALTILLHKNGHELTVWSFDKKEAEELKITRENKAKLANILLPEDIVVTDDLKEAVTDKDILVLAVPSKAVRSVSKSLKDIVKEKQIIVNVAKGLEEDTLATMTDIIEEELKGKNPQVAVLSGPSHAEEVGKGIPTTC
;
A
#
# COMPACT_ATOMS: atom_id res chain seq x y z
N MET A 1 -2.92 -17.42 -6.45
CA MET A 1 -2.21 -16.78 -5.32
C MET A 1 -1.20 -15.82 -5.93
N ALA A 2 -1.20 -14.57 -5.51
CA ALA A 2 -0.24 -13.55 -5.96
C ALA A 2 0.57 -13.05 -4.76
N LYS A 3 1.79 -12.56 -4.99
CA LYS A 3 2.62 -11.87 -4.01
C LYS A 3 2.34 -10.38 -4.09
N ILE A 4 1.73 -9.82 -3.05
CA ILE A 4 1.29 -8.43 -3.03
C ILE A 4 2.01 -7.67 -1.92
N SER A 5 2.50 -6.49 -2.24
CA SER A 5 3.02 -5.57 -1.24
C SER A 5 2.11 -4.36 -1.08
N VAL A 6 1.75 -4.06 0.15
CA VAL A 6 1.02 -2.83 0.51
C VAL A 6 2.02 -1.82 1.03
N ILE A 7 2.21 -0.75 0.27
CA ILE A 7 3.13 0.34 0.57
C ILE A 7 2.38 1.38 1.38
N GLY A 8 2.51 1.29 2.69
CA GLY A 8 1.83 2.13 3.68
C GLY A 8 1.07 1.33 4.72
N SER A 9 1.39 1.55 5.98
CA SER A 9 0.84 0.90 7.17
C SER A 9 -0.29 1.71 7.85
N GLY A 10 -0.89 2.65 7.13
CA GLY A 10 -2.06 3.39 7.58
C GLY A 10 -3.30 2.51 7.72
N GLY A 11 -4.38 3.02 8.32
CA GLY A 11 -5.61 2.26 8.52
C GLY A 11 -6.14 1.61 7.25
N TRP A 12 -6.14 2.34 6.13
CA TRP A 12 -6.57 1.81 4.83
C TRP A 12 -5.63 0.72 4.28
N GLY A 13 -4.31 0.92 4.41
CA GLY A 13 -3.32 -0.09 4.02
C GLY A 13 -3.49 -1.39 4.80
N ILE A 14 -3.62 -1.32 6.12
CA ILE A 14 -3.86 -2.49 6.99
C ILE A 14 -5.18 -3.20 6.64
N ALA A 15 -6.28 -2.45 6.45
CA ALA A 15 -7.57 -3.03 6.09
C ALA A 15 -7.51 -3.80 4.75
N LEU A 16 -6.88 -3.22 3.73
CA LEU A 16 -6.66 -3.88 2.44
C LEU A 16 -5.75 -5.09 2.55
N THR A 17 -4.70 -5.01 3.35
CA THR A 17 -3.80 -6.14 3.60
C THR A 17 -4.56 -7.35 4.13
N ILE A 18 -5.42 -7.15 5.13
CA ILE A 18 -6.24 -8.21 5.72
C ILE A 18 -7.24 -8.77 4.70
N LEU A 19 -7.88 -7.91 3.93
CA LEU A 19 -8.83 -8.34 2.88
C LEU A 19 -8.14 -9.22 1.83
N LEU A 20 -6.99 -8.78 1.33
CA LEU A 20 -6.21 -9.51 0.33
C LEU A 20 -5.65 -10.82 0.89
N HIS A 21 -5.22 -10.84 2.15
CA HIS A 21 -4.80 -12.06 2.84
C HIS A 21 -5.94 -13.08 2.94
N LYS A 22 -7.14 -12.65 3.34
CA LYS A 22 -8.35 -13.50 3.38
C LYS A 22 -8.70 -14.11 2.02
N ASN A 23 -8.33 -13.45 0.93
CA ASN A 23 -8.49 -13.94 -0.44
C ASN A 23 -7.37 -14.89 -0.89
N GLY A 24 -6.46 -15.28 0.01
CA GLY A 24 -5.42 -16.27 -0.24
C GLY A 24 -4.17 -15.73 -0.94
N HIS A 25 -3.88 -14.46 -0.83
CA HIS A 25 -2.64 -13.85 -1.34
C HIS A 25 -1.53 -13.82 -0.28
N GLU A 26 -0.27 -13.85 -0.71
CA GLU A 26 0.91 -13.62 0.12
C GLU A 26 1.13 -12.12 0.27
N LEU A 27 1.17 -11.63 1.52
CA LEU A 27 1.20 -10.19 1.80
C LEU A 27 2.49 -9.73 2.47
N THR A 28 2.93 -8.55 2.04
CA THR A 28 3.95 -7.75 2.72
C THR A 28 3.41 -6.36 2.97
N VAL A 29 3.64 -5.80 4.15
CA VAL A 29 3.31 -4.41 4.50
C VAL A 29 4.59 -3.63 4.72
N TRP A 30 4.71 -2.51 4.04
CA TRP A 30 5.79 -1.58 4.27
C TRP A 30 5.32 -0.38 5.11
N SER A 31 6.10 -0.02 6.12
CA SER A 31 5.94 1.22 6.87
C SER A 31 7.15 2.12 6.67
N PHE A 32 6.89 3.39 6.38
CA PHE A 32 7.94 4.41 6.30
C PHE A 32 8.62 4.65 7.65
N ASP A 33 7.86 4.60 8.73
CA ASP A 33 8.36 4.78 10.09
C ASP A 33 8.85 3.45 10.66
N LYS A 34 10.14 3.39 10.94
CA LYS A 34 10.79 2.22 11.51
C LYS A 34 10.20 1.78 12.85
N LYS A 35 9.85 2.75 13.71
CA LYS A 35 9.25 2.44 15.03
C LYS A 35 7.86 1.85 14.86
N GLU A 36 7.07 2.40 13.95
CA GLU A 36 5.76 1.86 13.60
C GLU A 36 5.89 0.45 13.01
N ALA A 37 6.88 0.22 12.14
CA ALA A 37 7.13 -1.12 11.59
C ALA A 37 7.50 -2.14 12.69
N GLU A 38 8.38 -1.78 13.60
CA GLU A 38 8.79 -2.63 14.73
C GLU A 38 7.62 -2.91 15.68
N GLU A 39 6.84 -1.89 16.04
CA GLU A 39 5.64 -2.06 16.85
C GLU A 39 4.62 -2.98 16.16
N LEU A 40 4.37 -2.76 14.88
CA LEU A 40 3.44 -3.57 14.10
C LEU A 40 3.91 -5.03 13.93
N LYS A 41 5.22 -5.27 13.85
CA LYS A 41 5.80 -6.64 13.87
C LYS A 41 5.48 -7.38 15.18
N ILE A 42 5.57 -6.68 16.31
CA ILE A 42 5.41 -7.26 17.64
C ILE A 42 3.93 -7.39 18.02
N THR A 43 3.18 -6.30 17.88
CA THR A 43 1.80 -6.23 18.37
C THR A 43 0.78 -6.74 17.37
N ARG A 44 1.15 -6.82 16.09
CA ARG A 44 0.27 -7.14 14.96
C ARG A 44 -0.92 -6.19 14.82
N GLU A 45 -0.90 -5.03 15.49
CA GLU A 45 -1.96 -4.06 15.53
C GLU A 45 -1.42 -2.64 15.33
N ASN A 46 -2.06 -1.86 14.48
CA ASN A 46 -1.83 -0.42 14.42
C ASN A 46 -2.95 0.30 15.20
N LYS A 47 -2.79 0.38 16.51
CA LYS A 47 -3.81 0.97 17.44
C LYS A 47 -4.16 2.41 17.11
N ALA A 48 -3.19 3.19 16.64
CA ALA A 48 -3.39 4.60 16.34
C ALA A 48 -4.25 4.83 15.09
N LYS A 49 -4.22 3.90 14.13
CA LYS A 49 -4.84 4.08 12.80
C LYS A 49 -5.95 3.10 12.49
N LEU A 50 -5.95 1.91 13.11
CA LEU A 50 -6.98 0.88 12.93
C LEU A 50 -7.02 -0.04 14.17
N ALA A 51 -7.62 0.43 15.25
CA ALA A 51 -7.68 -0.27 16.51
C ALA A 51 -8.56 -1.53 16.46
N ASN A 52 -8.20 -2.54 17.28
CA ASN A 52 -8.92 -3.82 17.44
C ASN A 52 -8.95 -4.69 16.17
N ILE A 53 -8.02 -4.47 15.24
CA ILE A 53 -7.87 -5.29 14.05
C ILE A 53 -6.43 -5.78 13.98
N LEU A 54 -6.24 -7.10 14.05
CA LEU A 54 -4.92 -7.72 14.06
C LEU A 54 -4.51 -8.21 12.68
N LEU A 55 -3.26 -7.98 12.31
CA LEU A 55 -2.63 -8.61 11.16
C LEU A 55 -2.36 -10.09 11.43
N PRO A 56 -2.71 -10.99 10.52
CA PRO A 56 -2.26 -12.39 10.56
C PRO A 56 -0.73 -12.53 10.72
N GLU A 57 -0.30 -13.57 11.43
CA GLU A 57 1.11 -13.81 11.79
C GLU A 57 2.03 -14.00 10.57
N ASP A 58 1.51 -14.58 9.50
CA ASP A 58 2.22 -14.88 8.26
C ASP A 58 2.41 -13.67 7.33
N ILE A 59 1.80 -12.51 7.65
CA ILE A 59 2.03 -11.28 6.91
C ILE A 59 3.39 -10.69 7.29
N VAL A 60 4.24 -10.48 6.29
CA VAL A 60 5.54 -9.84 6.48
C VAL A 60 5.35 -8.33 6.69
N VAL A 61 5.98 -7.78 7.72
CA VAL A 61 6.03 -6.33 7.97
C VAL A 61 7.48 -5.86 7.86
N THR A 62 7.76 -4.79 7.13
CA THR A 62 9.13 -4.28 6.95
C THR A 62 9.16 -2.76 6.83
N ASP A 63 10.28 -2.15 7.21
CA ASP A 63 10.63 -0.76 6.94
C ASP A 63 11.62 -0.63 5.75
N ASP A 64 12.11 -1.74 5.21
CA ASP A 64 12.93 -1.77 4.02
C ASP A 64 12.06 -1.79 2.75
N LEU A 65 12.06 -0.67 2.01
CA LEU A 65 11.27 -0.53 0.78
C LEU A 65 11.72 -1.52 -0.30
N LYS A 66 13.01 -1.84 -0.37
CA LYS A 66 13.54 -2.78 -1.35
C LYS A 66 13.04 -4.21 -1.06
N GLU A 67 13.11 -4.63 0.19
CA GLU A 67 12.55 -5.91 0.64
C GLU A 67 11.04 -5.97 0.32
N ALA A 68 10.32 -4.89 0.60
CA ALA A 68 8.88 -4.83 0.36
C ALA A 68 8.50 -5.00 -1.11
N VAL A 69 9.33 -4.55 -2.04
CA VAL A 69 9.00 -4.48 -3.49
C VAL A 69 9.58 -5.64 -4.30
N THR A 70 10.71 -6.21 -3.84
CA THR A 70 11.38 -7.29 -4.59
C THR A 70 10.47 -8.52 -4.71
N ASP A 71 10.42 -9.10 -5.93
CA ASP A 71 9.65 -10.31 -6.26
C ASP A 71 8.13 -10.23 -5.99
N LYS A 72 7.56 -9.02 -6.02
CA LYS A 72 6.11 -8.83 -5.91
C LYS A 72 5.44 -8.78 -7.29
N ASP A 73 4.23 -9.34 -7.35
CA ASP A 73 3.39 -9.29 -8.54
C ASP A 73 2.67 -7.94 -8.63
N ILE A 74 2.16 -7.46 -7.49
CA ILE A 74 1.35 -6.24 -7.39
C ILE A 74 1.87 -5.39 -6.22
N LEU A 75 1.94 -4.08 -6.44
CA LEU A 75 2.17 -3.09 -5.40
C LEU A 75 0.89 -2.28 -5.18
N VAL A 76 0.44 -2.15 -3.94
CA VAL A 76 -0.70 -1.31 -3.55
C VAL A 76 -0.16 -0.07 -2.84
N LEU A 77 -0.27 1.11 -3.46
CA LEU A 77 0.17 2.37 -2.86
C LEU A 77 -0.93 2.91 -1.94
N ALA A 78 -0.76 2.71 -0.64
CA ALA A 78 -1.67 3.13 0.43
C ALA A 78 -1.07 4.21 1.34
N VAL A 79 -0.18 5.04 0.78
CA VAL A 79 0.40 6.20 1.47
C VAL A 79 -0.50 7.43 1.33
N PRO A 80 -0.36 8.45 2.19
CA PRO A 80 -1.05 9.73 2.00
C PRO A 80 -0.72 10.36 0.64
N SER A 81 -1.68 11.07 0.02
CA SER A 81 -1.50 11.70 -1.30
C SER A 81 -0.23 12.54 -1.41
N LYS A 82 0.08 13.34 -0.39
CA LYS A 82 1.32 14.14 -0.31
C LYS A 82 2.63 13.34 -0.34
N ALA A 83 2.58 12.04 -0.06
CA ALA A 83 3.75 11.16 -0.08
C ALA A 83 3.87 10.33 -1.36
N VAL A 84 2.84 10.33 -2.22
CA VAL A 84 2.84 9.49 -3.44
C VAL A 84 4.04 9.80 -4.33
N ARG A 85 4.35 11.07 -4.58
CA ARG A 85 5.50 11.46 -5.42
C ARG A 85 6.83 10.97 -4.85
N SER A 86 7.10 11.26 -3.59
CA SER A 86 8.37 10.88 -2.95
C SER A 86 8.55 9.36 -2.87
N VAL A 87 7.49 8.63 -2.58
CA VAL A 87 7.51 7.16 -2.56
C VAL A 87 7.69 6.61 -3.97
N SER A 88 6.96 7.10 -4.97
CA SER A 88 7.12 6.68 -6.37
C SER A 88 8.54 6.92 -6.88
N LYS A 89 9.13 8.06 -6.54
CA LYS A 89 10.53 8.34 -6.85
C LYS A 89 11.49 7.33 -6.23
N SER A 90 11.27 6.93 -4.98
CA SER A 90 12.07 5.91 -4.30
C SER A 90 11.89 4.52 -4.88
N LEU A 91 10.76 4.25 -5.53
CA LEU A 91 10.47 2.98 -6.19
C LEU A 91 11.18 2.83 -7.54
N LYS A 92 11.63 3.93 -8.17
CA LYS A 92 12.13 3.96 -9.55
C LYS A 92 13.21 2.93 -9.87
N ASP A 93 14.17 2.76 -8.96
CA ASP A 93 15.30 1.85 -9.19
C ASP A 93 15.03 0.42 -8.68
N ILE A 94 13.89 0.20 -8.05
CA ILE A 94 13.55 -1.07 -7.38
C ILE A 94 12.47 -1.84 -8.15
N VAL A 95 11.48 -1.13 -8.72
CA VAL A 95 10.38 -1.77 -9.43
C VAL A 95 10.86 -2.43 -10.73
N LYS A 96 10.26 -3.57 -11.05
CA LYS A 96 10.46 -4.22 -12.35
C LYS A 96 9.74 -3.49 -13.47
N GLU A 97 10.15 -3.74 -14.70
CA GLU A 97 9.42 -3.26 -15.88
C GLU A 97 7.99 -3.83 -15.88
N LYS A 98 7.03 -3.02 -16.31
CA LYS A 98 5.59 -3.36 -16.33
C LYS A 98 5.03 -3.81 -14.98
N GLN A 99 5.60 -3.29 -13.88
CA GLN A 99 5.08 -3.55 -12.54
C GLN A 99 3.60 -3.13 -12.45
N ILE A 100 2.75 -4.00 -11.94
CA ILE A 100 1.37 -3.65 -11.62
C ILE A 100 1.36 -2.84 -10.33
N ILE A 101 0.79 -1.64 -10.40
CA ILE A 101 0.67 -0.72 -9.26
C ILE A 101 -0.79 -0.30 -9.11
N VAL A 102 -1.36 -0.56 -7.95
CA VAL A 102 -2.72 -0.13 -7.61
C VAL A 102 -2.63 1.07 -6.67
N ASN A 103 -3.02 2.24 -7.15
CA ASN A 103 -3.13 3.41 -6.31
C ASN A 103 -4.44 3.41 -5.53
N VAL A 104 -4.37 3.58 -4.22
CA VAL A 104 -5.55 3.72 -3.35
C VAL A 104 -5.55 5.05 -2.59
N ALA A 105 -4.55 5.90 -2.82
CA ALA A 105 -4.51 7.26 -2.29
C ALA A 105 -5.53 8.14 -3.02
N LYS A 106 -6.24 8.96 -2.26
CA LYS A 106 -7.28 9.87 -2.77
C LYS A 106 -6.75 11.30 -2.82
N GLY A 107 -7.15 12.06 -3.84
CA GLY A 107 -6.81 13.48 -3.97
C GLY A 107 -5.97 13.82 -5.19
N LEU A 108 -5.54 15.06 -5.24
CA LEU A 108 -4.65 15.64 -6.25
C LEU A 108 -3.39 16.16 -5.53
N GLU A 109 -2.31 16.30 -6.27
CA GLU A 109 -1.11 17.02 -5.79
C GLU A 109 -1.39 18.54 -5.75
N GLU A 110 -1.09 19.17 -4.62
CA GLU A 110 -1.46 20.58 -4.38
C GLU A 110 -0.81 21.54 -5.38
N ASP A 111 0.47 21.35 -5.70
CA ASP A 111 1.23 22.27 -6.54
C ASP A 111 0.94 22.12 -8.04
N THR A 112 0.71 20.91 -8.51
CA THR A 112 0.57 20.59 -9.95
C THR A 112 -0.85 20.27 -10.37
N LEU A 113 -1.74 19.98 -9.41
CA LEU A 113 -3.08 19.43 -9.61
C LEU A 113 -3.09 18.09 -10.36
N ALA A 114 -1.95 17.43 -10.43
CA ALA A 114 -1.82 16.10 -11.03
C ALA A 114 -2.58 15.06 -10.22
N THR A 115 -3.16 14.09 -10.90
CA THR A 115 -3.73 12.92 -10.22
C THR A 115 -2.62 12.03 -9.66
N MET A 116 -2.95 11.21 -8.68
CA MET A 116 -1.96 10.27 -8.12
C MET A 116 -1.43 9.30 -9.18
N THR A 117 -2.25 8.96 -10.17
CA THR A 117 -1.85 8.12 -11.31
C THR A 117 -0.82 8.81 -12.19
N ASP A 118 -1.07 10.08 -12.56
CA ASP A 118 -0.13 10.87 -13.36
C ASP A 118 1.24 10.95 -12.66
N ILE A 119 1.24 11.15 -11.34
CA ILE A 119 2.47 11.22 -10.54
C ILE A 119 3.25 9.89 -10.59
N ILE A 120 2.55 8.77 -10.41
CA ILE A 120 3.17 7.44 -10.45
C ILE A 120 3.79 7.17 -11.83
N GLU A 121 3.05 7.46 -12.90
CA GLU A 121 3.53 7.29 -14.28
C GLU A 121 4.70 8.21 -14.61
N GLU A 122 4.65 9.46 -14.16
CA GLU A 122 5.73 10.43 -14.32
C GLU A 122 7.03 9.98 -13.64
N GLU A 123 6.97 9.64 -12.36
CA GLU A 123 8.14 9.26 -11.57
C GLU A 123 8.74 7.91 -12.02
N LEU A 124 7.90 7.00 -12.46
CA LEU A 124 8.30 5.67 -12.95
C LEU A 124 8.46 5.60 -14.47
N LYS A 125 8.55 6.76 -15.13
CA LYS A 125 8.79 6.84 -16.57
C LYS A 125 10.04 6.01 -16.94
N GLY A 126 9.89 5.14 -17.95
CA GLY A 126 10.92 4.19 -18.38
C GLY A 126 10.77 2.79 -17.78
N LYS A 127 9.94 2.59 -16.76
CA LYS A 127 9.53 1.28 -16.25
C LYS A 127 8.21 0.79 -16.85
N ASN A 128 7.47 1.68 -17.52
CA ASN A 128 6.16 1.40 -18.13
C ASN A 128 5.20 0.69 -17.16
N PRO A 129 4.95 1.24 -15.94
CA PRO A 129 4.11 0.58 -14.96
C PRO A 129 2.68 0.40 -15.48
N GLN A 130 2.01 -0.66 -15.04
CA GLN A 130 0.59 -0.83 -15.27
C GLN A 130 -0.16 -0.27 -14.06
N VAL A 131 -0.63 0.97 -14.16
CA VAL A 131 -1.27 1.67 -13.04
C VAL A 131 -2.78 1.48 -13.09
N ALA A 132 -3.35 1.07 -11.96
CA ALA A 132 -4.78 1.01 -11.72
C ALA A 132 -5.15 1.84 -10.49
N VAL A 133 -6.40 2.23 -10.39
CA VAL A 133 -6.95 3.00 -9.26
C VAL A 133 -8.06 2.20 -8.59
N LEU A 134 -7.98 2.08 -7.26
CA LEU A 134 -9.09 1.62 -6.44
C LEU A 134 -9.62 2.82 -5.65
N SER A 135 -10.84 3.23 -5.93
CA SER A 135 -11.50 4.36 -5.27
C SER A 135 -12.98 4.08 -5.05
N GLY A 136 -13.57 4.67 -4.02
CA GLY A 136 -14.98 4.52 -3.69
C GLY A 136 -15.30 5.12 -2.32
N PRO A 137 -16.57 5.09 -1.90
CA PRO A 137 -17.02 5.51 -0.56
C PRO A 137 -16.69 4.40 0.45
N SER A 138 -15.41 4.16 0.71
CA SER A 138 -14.91 3.05 1.53
C SER A 138 -14.23 3.57 2.79
N HIS A 139 -14.47 2.90 3.93
CA HIS A 139 -13.88 3.18 5.22
C HIS A 139 -13.04 2.01 5.70
N ALA A 140 -11.83 2.32 6.21
CA ALA A 140 -10.87 1.31 6.67
C ALA A 140 -11.44 0.40 7.76
N GLU A 141 -12.19 0.98 8.70
CA GLU A 141 -12.79 0.28 9.83
C GLU A 141 -13.84 -0.75 9.38
N GLU A 142 -14.61 -0.43 8.35
CA GLU A 142 -15.62 -1.34 7.78
C GLU A 142 -14.97 -2.48 7.04
N VAL A 143 -14.04 -2.16 6.14
CA VAL A 143 -13.31 -3.16 5.36
C VAL A 143 -12.48 -4.08 6.25
N GLY A 144 -11.80 -3.54 7.26
CA GLY A 144 -11.03 -4.32 8.22
C GLY A 144 -11.88 -5.31 9.03
N LYS A 145 -13.15 -4.98 9.28
CA LYS A 145 -14.14 -5.88 9.91
C LYS A 145 -14.80 -6.84 8.93
N GLY A 146 -14.51 -6.71 7.64
CA GLY A 146 -15.11 -7.55 6.59
C GLY A 146 -16.54 -7.15 6.21
N ILE A 147 -16.93 -5.90 6.48
CA ILE A 147 -18.23 -5.35 6.05
C ILE A 147 -18.16 -5.08 4.55
N PRO A 148 -19.18 -5.50 3.76
CA PRO A 148 -19.23 -5.19 2.33
C PRO A 148 -19.12 -3.71 2.04
N THR A 149 -18.28 -3.36 1.07
CA THR A 149 -17.96 -1.98 0.69
C THR A 149 -18.02 -1.83 -0.83
N THR A 150 -18.48 -0.68 -1.30
CA THR A 150 -18.52 -0.35 -2.73
C THR A 150 -17.23 0.34 -3.16
N CYS A 151 -16.71 -0.05 -4.32
CA CYS A 151 -15.57 0.58 -5.01
C CYS A 151 -15.91 0.85 -6.46
#